data_820b969aa0f198a01e2ebed38460f135
#
_entry.id   820b969aa0f198a01e2ebed38460f135
#
_cell.length_a   1.000
_cell.length_b   1.000
_cell.length_c   1.000
_cell.angle_alpha   90.00
_cell.angle_beta   90.00
_cell.angle_gamma   90.00
#
_symmetry.space_group_name_H-M   'P 1'
#
loop_
_entity.id
_entity.type
_entity.pdbx_description
1 polymer ?
#
loop_
_entity_poly.entity_id
_entity_poly.type
_entity_poly.pdbx_seq_one_letter_code
_entity_poly.pdbx_strand_id
1 'polypeptide(L)'
;KAIRFSALDYLLKPIDVDDLIQALRKVKERLHHKGPAYQYQSVLNNVQHKSGKIDRLAVPSAEGIDFLNIDEIVYCEADGSYTIIYFVNALKKLICRNLKDFENILAESGFFRVHHSFLINIRHIQKYIKGEGGYVIMTGNYHIDISRRRKEEFLKLLDRI
;
A
#
# COMPACT_ATOMS: atom_id res chain seq x y z
N LYS A 1 -9.61 26.26 -10.66
CA LYS A 1 -8.30 25.59 -10.44
C LYS A 1 -8.43 24.19 -9.76
N ALA A 2 -9.61 23.75 -9.39
CA ALA A 2 -9.84 22.48 -8.67
C ALA A 2 -9.97 21.24 -9.59
N ILE A 3 -10.03 21.42 -10.89
CA ILE A 3 -10.27 20.37 -11.91
C ILE A 3 -9.09 19.35 -12.03
N ARG A 4 -7.96 19.61 -11.40
CA ARG A 4 -6.75 18.76 -11.49
C ARG A 4 -6.68 17.60 -10.48
N PHE A 5 -7.65 17.45 -9.59
CA PHE A 5 -7.55 16.49 -8.46
C PHE A 5 -8.47 15.26 -8.56
N SER A 6 -8.99 14.92 -9.74
CA SER A 6 -9.84 13.72 -9.93
C SER A 6 -11.00 13.63 -8.93
N ALA A 7 -11.48 14.75 -8.42
CA ALA A 7 -12.64 14.79 -7.55
C ALA A 7 -13.88 14.34 -8.33
N LEU A 8 -14.69 13.51 -7.70
CA LEU A 8 -15.93 12.98 -8.29
C LEU A 8 -16.99 14.03 -8.45
N ASP A 9 -17.05 14.94 -7.49
CA ASP A 9 -17.99 16.06 -7.46
C ASP A 9 -17.55 17.12 -6.42
N TYR A 10 -18.20 18.30 -6.43
CA TYR A 10 -17.96 19.40 -5.50
C TYR A 10 -19.27 19.82 -4.88
N LEU A 11 -19.31 19.92 -3.56
CA LEU A 11 -20.42 20.46 -2.82
C LEU A 11 -20.06 21.85 -2.28
N LEU A 12 -20.86 22.85 -2.63
CA LEU A 12 -20.70 24.21 -2.11
C LEU A 12 -21.38 24.32 -0.73
N LYS A 13 -20.82 25.11 0.15
CA LYS A 13 -21.45 25.44 1.45
C LYS A 13 -22.31 26.71 1.31
N PRO A 14 -23.56 26.72 1.84
CA PRO A 14 -24.26 25.63 2.52
C PRO A 14 -24.60 24.47 1.59
N ILE A 15 -24.47 23.23 2.09
CA ILE A 15 -24.68 22.02 1.29
C ILE A 15 -26.18 21.88 1.00
N ASP A 16 -26.53 21.86 -0.29
CA ASP A 16 -27.87 21.53 -0.76
C ASP A 16 -28.07 20.01 -0.74
N VAL A 17 -29.25 19.55 -0.29
CA VAL A 17 -29.57 18.14 -0.17
C VAL A 17 -29.66 17.45 -1.53
N ASP A 18 -30.14 18.14 -2.55
CA ASP A 18 -30.28 17.59 -3.91
C ASP A 18 -28.89 17.43 -4.55
N ASP A 19 -27.99 18.38 -4.36
CA ASP A 19 -26.60 18.28 -4.80
C ASP A 19 -25.86 17.12 -4.12
N LEU A 20 -26.10 16.92 -2.82
CA LEU A 20 -25.55 15.78 -2.09
C LEU A 20 -26.07 14.44 -2.65
N ILE A 21 -27.39 14.34 -2.91
CA ILE A 21 -28.01 13.13 -3.50
C ILE A 21 -27.42 12.84 -4.88
N GLN A 22 -27.24 13.87 -5.72
CA GLN A 22 -26.63 13.71 -7.05
C GLN A 22 -25.17 13.24 -6.95
N ALA A 23 -24.39 13.84 -6.05
CA ALA A 23 -23.01 13.42 -5.81
C ALA A 23 -22.93 11.95 -5.34
N LEU A 24 -23.81 11.54 -4.43
CA LEU A 24 -23.91 10.16 -3.96
C LEU A 24 -24.33 9.18 -5.08
N ARG A 25 -25.23 9.57 -5.97
CA ARG A 25 -25.58 8.76 -7.16
C ARG A 25 -24.38 8.55 -8.06
N LYS A 26 -23.62 9.59 -8.38
CA LYS A 26 -22.37 9.50 -9.18
C LYS A 26 -21.35 8.58 -8.52
N VAL A 27 -21.20 8.64 -7.19
CA VAL A 27 -20.35 7.71 -6.42
C VAL A 27 -20.84 6.28 -6.58
N LYS A 28 -22.15 6.04 -6.41
CA LYS A 28 -22.77 4.72 -6.51
C LYS A 28 -22.60 4.12 -7.92
N GLU A 29 -22.84 4.90 -8.96
CA GLU A 29 -22.63 4.48 -10.36
C GLU A 29 -21.18 4.12 -10.64
N ARG A 30 -20.20 4.92 -10.17
CA ARG A 30 -18.78 4.58 -10.31
C ARG A 30 -18.36 3.36 -9.50
N LEU A 31 -18.97 3.10 -8.36
CA LEU A 31 -18.76 1.86 -7.59
C LEU A 31 -19.35 0.65 -8.31
N HIS A 32 -20.47 0.79 -9.02
CA HIS A 32 -21.05 -0.28 -9.83
C HIS A 32 -20.27 -0.55 -11.14
N HIS A 33 -19.66 0.47 -11.73
CA HIS A 33 -18.77 0.32 -12.89
C HIS A 33 -17.35 -0.18 -12.52
N LYS A 34 -16.95 -0.08 -11.24
CA LYS A 34 -15.82 -0.85 -10.73
C LYS A 34 -16.35 -2.25 -10.49
N GLY A 35 -16.20 -3.12 -11.50
CA GLY A 35 -16.49 -4.54 -11.40
C GLY A 35 -15.95 -5.11 -10.08
N PRO A 36 -16.53 -6.19 -9.55
CA PRO A 36 -16.44 -6.57 -8.16
C PRO A 36 -15.00 -6.74 -7.72
N ALA A 37 -14.54 -5.88 -6.82
CA ALA A 37 -13.23 -5.98 -6.18
C ALA A 37 -13.00 -7.37 -5.54
N TYR A 38 -14.06 -8.14 -5.34
CA TYR A 38 -14.06 -9.51 -4.84
C TYR A 38 -13.62 -10.56 -5.89
N GLN A 39 -13.77 -10.32 -7.19
CA GLN A 39 -13.29 -11.25 -8.22
C GLN A 39 -11.77 -11.16 -8.44
N TYR A 40 -11.13 -10.04 -8.05
CA TYR A 40 -9.69 -9.89 -8.20
C TYR A 40 -8.88 -10.65 -7.15
N GLN A 41 -9.48 -11.05 -6.03
CA GLN A 41 -8.83 -11.88 -5.02
C GLN A 41 -8.52 -13.29 -5.55
N SER A 42 -9.36 -13.81 -6.45
CA SER A 42 -9.12 -15.11 -7.09
C SER A 42 -8.05 -15.04 -8.21
N VAL A 43 -7.87 -13.87 -8.85
CA VAL A 43 -6.81 -13.67 -9.84
C VAL A 43 -5.44 -13.51 -9.16
N LEU A 44 -5.41 -12.90 -7.96
CA LEU A 44 -4.18 -12.77 -7.16
C LEU A 44 -3.64 -14.13 -6.69
N ASN A 45 -4.52 -15.10 -6.44
CA ASN A 45 -4.13 -16.45 -6.03
C ASN A 45 -3.63 -17.33 -7.20
N ASN A 46 -3.82 -16.92 -8.45
CA ASN A 46 -3.49 -17.74 -9.62
C ASN A 46 -2.21 -17.32 -10.37
N VAL A 47 -1.53 -16.25 -9.94
CA VAL A 47 -0.19 -15.91 -10.45
C VAL A 47 0.88 -16.51 -9.54
N GLN A 48 0.67 -17.74 -9.09
CA GLN A 48 1.72 -18.54 -8.48
C GLN A 48 2.58 -19.14 -9.61
N HIS A 49 3.72 -18.53 -9.88
CA HIS A 49 4.77 -19.20 -10.63
C HIS A 49 5.26 -20.43 -9.85
N LYS A 50 5.73 -21.46 -10.58
CA LYS A 50 6.21 -22.76 -10.10
C LYS A 50 7.24 -22.77 -8.95
N SER A 51 7.62 -21.60 -8.40
CA SER A 51 8.55 -21.41 -7.27
C SER A 51 7.89 -20.97 -5.96
N GLY A 52 6.57 -20.82 -5.90
CA GLY A 52 5.85 -20.43 -4.67
C GLY A 52 6.04 -18.97 -4.23
N LYS A 53 6.80 -18.15 -4.94
CA LYS A 53 6.98 -16.72 -4.65
C LYS A 53 6.12 -15.89 -5.60
N ILE A 54 5.42 -14.92 -5.03
CA ILE A 54 4.70 -13.91 -5.80
C ILE A 54 5.73 -12.85 -6.23
N ASP A 55 6.05 -12.79 -7.53
CA ASP A 55 7.00 -11.81 -8.07
C ASP A 55 6.33 -10.48 -8.43
N ARG A 56 5.02 -10.49 -8.66
CA ARG A 56 4.23 -9.31 -9.06
C ARG A 56 2.99 -9.13 -8.20
N LEU A 57 2.79 -7.90 -7.78
CA LEU A 57 1.61 -7.47 -7.03
C LEU A 57 0.61 -6.83 -7.99
N ALA A 58 -0.57 -7.43 -8.15
CA ALA A 58 -1.66 -6.84 -8.92
C ALA A 58 -2.43 -5.82 -8.08
N VAL A 59 -2.54 -4.59 -8.55
CA VAL A 59 -3.26 -3.49 -7.89
C VAL A 59 -4.24 -2.82 -8.85
N PRO A 60 -5.45 -2.46 -8.40
CA PRO A 60 -6.40 -1.73 -9.23
C PRO A 60 -5.85 -0.34 -9.57
N SER A 61 -6.06 0.09 -10.81
CA SER A 61 -5.77 1.44 -11.29
C SER A 61 -7.01 2.03 -11.97
N ALA A 62 -6.94 3.32 -12.39
CA ALA A 62 -8.05 3.97 -13.08
C ALA A 62 -8.35 3.33 -14.44
N GLU A 63 -7.35 2.73 -15.09
CA GLU A 63 -7.43 2.14 -16.43
C GLU A 63 -7.56 0.62 -16.43
N GLY A 64 -7.43 -0.04 -15.25
CA GLY A 64 -7.49 -1.49 -15.15
C GLY A 64 -6.73 -2.05 -13.95
N ILE A 65 -5.82 -2.97 -14.20
CA ILE A 65 -4.97 -3.62 -13.18
C ILE A 65 -3.52 -3.37 -13.54
N ASP A 66 -2.78 -2.77 -12.61
CA ASP A 66 -1.33 -2.64 -12.73
C ASP A 66 -0.63 -3.81 -12.03
N PHE A 67 0.40 -4.33 -12.66
CA PHE A 67 1.25 -5.37 -12.11
C PHE A 67 2.58 -4.76 -11.67
N LEU A 68 2.75 -4.61 -10.35
CA LEU A 68 3.93 -4.03 -9.73
C LEU A 68 4.95 -5.13 -9.44
N ASN A 69 6.22 -4.89 -9.75
CA ASN A 69 7.30 -5.78 -9.37
C ASN A 69 7.56 -5.64 -7.87
N ILE A 70 7.44 -6.74 -7.12
CA ILE A 70 7.57 -6.75 -5.66
C ILE A 70 9.00 -6.42 -5.23
N ASP A 71 10.01 -6.84 -6.01
CA ASP A 71 11.40 -6.57 -5.71
C ASP A 71 11.78 -5.07 -5.86
N GLU A 72 10.98 -4.28 -6.58
CA GLU A 72 11.17 -2.83 -6.70
C GLU A 72 10.50 -2.02 -5.59
N ILE A 73 9.65 -2.67 -4.76
CA ILE A 73 8.96 -2.00 -3.65
C ILE A 73 9.92 -1.91 -2.45
N VAL A 74 10.22 -0.68 -2.04
CA VAL A 74 11.07 -0.40 -0.88
C VAL A 74 10.26 -0.51 0.42
N TYR A 75 9.12 0.17 0.50
CA TYR A 75 8.21 0.12 1.63
C TYR A 75 6.81 0.61 1.24
N CYS A 76 5.85 0.32 2.12
CA CYS A 76 4.49 0.82 2.01
C CYS A 76 4.14 1.62 3.27
N GLU A 77 3.42 2.74 3.08
CA GLU A 77 3.00 3.66 4.13
C GLU A 77 1.48 3.77 4.17
N ALA A 78 0.90 3.71 5.37
CA ALA A 78 -0.54 3.92 5.56
C ALA A 78 -0.89 5.41 5.47
N ASP A 79 -1.89 5.74 4.68
CA ASP A 79 -2.49 7.07 4.57
C ASP A 79 -4.02 6.94 4.68
N GLY A 80 -4.54 6.95 5.91
CA GLY A 80 -5.94 6.67 6.20
C GLY A 80 -6.40 5.30 5.70
N SER A 81 -7.34 5.27 4.75
CA SER A 81 -7.84 4.07 4.09
C SER A 81 -7.01 3.66 2.85
N TYR A 82 -5.96 4.41 2.55
CA TYR A 82 -5.08 4.19 1.41
C TYR A 82 -3.72 3.68 1.86
N THR A 83 -2.95 3.17 0.90
CA THR A 83 -1.55 2.84 1.08
C THR A 83 -0.73 3.48 -0.02
N ILE A 84 0.36 4.15 0.37
CA ILE A 84 1.35 4.68 -0.56
C ILE A 84 2.47 3.65 -0.68
N ILE A 85 2.73 3.19 -1.89
CA ILE A 85 3.84 2.28 -2.21
C ILE A 85 5.01 3.11 -2.74
N TYR A 86 6.20 2.93 -2.16
CA TYR A 86 7.43 3.59 -2.54
C TYR A 86 8.37 2.62 -3.24
N PHE A 87 8.92 3.04 -4.38
CA PHE A 87 9.78 2.23 -5.24
C PHE A 87 11.25 2.68 -5.21
N VAL A 88 12.14 1.79 -5.66
CA VAL A 88 13.58 2.04 -5.74
C VAL A 88 13.95 3.24 -6.63
N ASN A 89 13.15 3.54 -7.63
CA ASN A 89 13.32 4.67 -8.54
C ASN A 89 12.73 5.99 -8.01
N ALA A 90 12.45 6.08 -6.72
CA ALA A 90 11.82 7.21 -6.03
C ALA A 90 10.38 7.54 -6.49
N LEU A 91 9.79 6.72 -7.36
CA LEU A 91 8.38 6.82 -7.67
C LEU A 91 7.54 6.36 -6.48
N LYS A 92 6.31 6.87 -6.41
CA LYS A 92 5.32 6.44 -5.43
C LYS A 92 3.95 6.28 -6.06
N LYS A 93 3.17 5.34 -5.54
CA LYS A 93 1.83 5.04 -6.02
C LYS A 93 0.86 4.95 -4.87
N LEU A 94 -0.24 5.70 -4.95
CA LEU A 94 -1.34 5.65 -3.98
C LEU A 94 -2.35 4.59 -4.42
N ILE A 95 -2.64 3.65 -3.52
CA ILE A 95 -3.59 2.55 -3.77
C ILE A 95 -4.73 2.63 -2.74
N CYS A 96 -5.97 2.50 -3.22
CA CYS A 96 -7.18 2.46 -2.38
C CYS A 96 -7.33 1.07 -1.73
N ARG A 97 -6.42 0.78 -0.79
CA ARG A 97 -6.40 -0.44 0.01
C ARG A 97 -5.64 -0.16 1.30
N ASN A 98 -6.07 -0.75 2.41
CA ASN A 98 -5.41 -0.53 3.69
C ASN A 98 -4.07 -1.31 3.79
N LEU A 99 -3.17 -0.84 4.65
CA LEU A 99 -1.83 -1.42 4.82
C LEU A 99 -1.87 -2.87 5.36
N LYS A 100 -2.91 -3.25 6.10
CA LYS A 100 -3.07 -4.60 6.63
C LYS A 100 -3.30 -5.63 5.51
N ASP A 101 -4.01 -5.25 4.46
CA ASP A 101 -4.22 -6.14 3.31
C ASP A 101 -2.89 -6.39 2.58
N PHE A 102 -2.05 -5.36 2.44
CA PHE A 102 -0.70 -5.52 1.90
C PHE A 102 0.20 -6.37 2.79
N GLU A 103 0.11 -6.23 4.12
CA GLU A 103 0.82 -7.08 5.07
C GLU A 103 0.50 -8.56 4.84
N ASN A 104 -0.79 -8.89 4.66
CA ASN A 104 -1.23 -10.27 4.40
C ASN A 104 -0.74 -10.79 3.05
N ILE A 105 -0.83 -9.98 1.97
CA ILE A 105 -0.44 -10.38 0.62
C ILE A 105 1.06 -10.58 0.51
N LEU A 106 1.85 -9.70 1.14
CA LEU A 106 3.31 -9.64 1.02
C LEU A 106 4.04 -10.41 2.14
N ALA A 107 3.31 -11.10 3.03
CA ALA A 107 3.88 -11.80 4.19
C ALA A 107 4.99 -12.79 3.79
N GLU A 108 4.79 -13.55 2.70
CA GLU A 108 5.75 -14.54 2.21
C GLU A 108 6.81 -13.97 1.25
N SER A 109 6.69 -12.67 0.91
CA SER A 109 7.57 -11.99 -0.05
C SER A 109 8.71 -11.20 0.61
N GLY A 110 8.94 -11.39 1.91
CA GLY A 110 10.02 -10.70 2.64
C GLY A 110 9.66 -9.29 3.12
N PHE A 111 8.37 -9.04 3.35
CA PHE A 111 7.92 -7.78 3.97
C PHE A 111 7.65 -7.99 5.45
N PHE A 112 7.96 -6.94 6.23
CA PHE A 112 7.72 -6.93 7.66
C PHE A 112 7.11 -5.61 8.12
N ARG A 113 6.06 -5.69 8.95
CA ARG A 113 5.39 -4.53 9.49
C ARG A 113 6.10 -4.03 10.74
N VAL A 114 6.92 -3.00 10.60
CA VAL A 114 7.72 -2.41 11.70
C VAL A 114 6.91 -1.42 12.55
N HIS A 115 5.86 -0.82 11.98
CA HIS A 115 5.03 0.20 12.62
C HIS A 115 3.57 0.09 12.18
N HIS A 116 2.63 0.69 12.93
CA HIS A 116 1.22 0.72 12.50
C HIS A 116 1.04 1.39 11.14
N SER A 117 1.95 2.28 10.74
CA SER A 117 1.91 2.99 9.47
C SER A 117 2.92 2.48 8.43
N PHE A 118 3.83 1.57 8.77
CA PHE A 118 4.91 1.17 7.86
C PHE A 118 5.07 -0.34 7.74
N LEU A 119 5.09 -0.80 6.48
CA LEU A 119 5.42 -2.16 6.05
C LEU A 119 6.65 -2.07 5.13
N ILE A 120 7.77 -2.64 5.54
CA ILE A 120 9.05 -2.53 4.83
C ILE A 120 9.42 -3.82 4.10
N ASN A 121 10.11 -3.69 2.98
CA ASN A 121 10.77 -4.82 2.32
C ASN A 121 12.16 -5.02 2.95
N ILE A 122 12.38 -6.16 3.56
CA ILE A 122 13.61 -6.47 4.30
C ILE A 122 14.84 -6.41 3.39
N ARG A 123 14.71 -6.76 2.11
CA ARG A 123 15.80 -6.72 1.13
C ARG A 123 16.33 -5.32 0.85
N HIS A 124 15.53 -4.29 1.13
CA HIS A 124 15.89 -2.89 0.92
C HIS A 124 16.38 -2.19 2.18
N ILE A 125 16.61 -2.91 3.29
CA ILE A 125 17.24 -2.36 4.48
C ILE A 125 18.72 -2.17 4.19
N GLN A 126 19.20 -0.92 4.28
CA GLN A 126 20.61 -0.58 4.17
C GLN A 126 21.30 -0.60 5.54
N LYS A 127 20.60 -0.16 6.58
CA LYS A 127 21.18 -0.06 7.93
C LYS A 127 20.07 -0.07 8.99
N TYR A 128 20.37 -0.71 10.11
CA TYR A 128 19.58 -0.59 11.33
C TYR A 128 20.35 0.24 12.36
N ILE A 129 19.71 1.27 12.91
CA ILE A 129 20.27 2.13 13.96
C ILE A 129 19.60 1.75 15.29
N LYS A 130 20.43 1.32 16.24
CA LYS A 130 20.00 0.98 17.60
C LYS A 130 19.59 2.24 18.35
N GLY A 131 18.50 2.16 19.13
CA GLY A 131 17.98 3.23 19.96
C GLY A 131 16.84 2.72 20.82
N GLU A 132 16.17 3.61 21.58
CA GLU A 132 15.06 3.23 22.44
C GLU A 132 13.89 2.60 21.66
N GLY A 133 13.54 3.13 20.47
CA GLY A 133 12.73 2.47 19.43
C GLY A 133 13.61 1.75 18.41
N GLY A 134 14.63 2.45 17.91
CA GLY A 134 15.44 2.09 16.76
C GLY A 134 14.73 2.45 15.46
N TYR A 135 15.51 2.60 14.39
CA TYR A 135 14.98 2.84 13.07
C TYR A 135 15.82 2.16 12.00
N VAL A 136 15.25 1.97 10.83
CA VAL A 136 15.95 1.47 9.65
C VAL A 136 16.15 2.57 8.63
N ILE A 137 17.27 2.51 7.94
CA ILE A 137 17.55 3.29 6.73
C ILE A 137 17.31 2.36 5.56
N MET A 138 16.38 2.74 4.69
CA MET A 138 15.99 1.98 3.51
C MET A 138 16.69 2.50 2.26
N THR A 139 16.72 1.71 1.19
CA THR A 139 17.11 2.17 -0.14
C THR A 139 16.40 3.49 -0.47
N GLY A 140 17.13 4.46 -1.03
CA GLY A 140 16.62 5.83 -1.23
C GLY A 140 16.76 6.73 0.00
N ASN A 141 17.50 6.28 1.03
CA ASN A 141 17.77 7.03 2.28
C ASN A 141 16.50 7.38 3.09
N TYR A 142 15.46 6.56 3.00
CA TYR A 142 14.26 6.72 3.82
C TYR A 142 14.51 6.21 5.24
N HIS A 143 14.12 7.00 6.24
CA HIS A 143 14.24 6.67 7.65
C HIS A 143 12.88 6.22 8.18
N ILE A 144 12.79 4.99 8.68
CA ILE A 144 11.54 4.40 9.16
C ILE A 144 11.72 3.89 10.59
N ASP A 145 10.93 4.44 11.50
CA ASP A 145 10.95 4.08 12.92
C ASP A 145 10.32 2.69 13.13
N ILE A 146 10.91 1.95 14.06
CA ILE A 146 10.39 0.65 14.49
C ILE A 146 9.61 0.84 15.79
N SER A 147 8.37 0.40 15.82
CA SER A 147 7.58 0.48 17.04
C SER A 147 8.15 -0.43 18.13
N ARG A 148 8.10 0.00 19.40
CA ARG A 148 8.64 -0.76 20.54
C ARG A 148 8.10 -2.20 20.57
N ARG A 149 6.83 -2.40 20.25
CA ARG A 149 6.17 -3.72 20.22
C ARG A 149 6.70 -4.65 19.14
N ARG A 150 7.17 -4.11 18.00
CA ARG A 150 7.63 -4.91 16.86
C ARG A 150 9.15 -5.14 16.87
N LYS A 151 9.87 -4.45 17.76
CA LYS A 151 11.34 -4.45 17.82
C LYS A 151 11.93 -5.84 18.03
N GLU A 152 11.43 -6.59 19.00
CA GLU A 152 11.97 -7.93 19.29
C GLU A 152 11.76 -8.90 18.12
N GLU A 153 10.58 -8.88 17.52
CA GLU A 153 10.25 -9.71 16.38
C GLU A 153 11.10 -9.32 15.15
N PHE A 154 11.30 -8.02 14.94
CA PHE A 154 12.17 -7.50 13.89
C PHE A 154 13.62 -7.94 14.06
N LEU A 155 14.19 -7.86 15.28
CA LEU A 155 15.55 -8.30 15.54
C LEU A 155 15.73 -9.80 15.31
N LYS A 156 14.81 -10.62 15.77
CA LYS A 156 14.80 -12.08 15.49
C LYS A 156 14.76 -12.38 13.97
N LEU A 157 14.14 -11.50 13.20
CA LEU A 157 14.10 -11.64 11.75
C LEU A 157 15.46 -11.33 11.12
N LEU A 158 16.15 -10.27 11.60
CA LEU A 158 17.49 -9.91 11.12
C LEU A 158 18.54 -10.97 11.43
N ASP A 159 18.42 -11.68 12.56
CA ASP A 159 19.34 -12.77 12.95
C ASP A 159 19.23 -14.01 12.03
N ARG A 160 18.20 -14.06 11.15
CA ARG A 160 17.96 -15.16 10.20
C ARG A 160 18.39 -14.87 8.77
N ILE A 161 18.84 -13.65 8.51
CA ILE A 161 19.31 -13.18 7.21
C ILE A 161 20.84 -13.21 7.16
#